data_49e91026dccf1a4a38b1de402f38157a
#
_entry.id   49e91026dccf1a4a38b1de402f38157a
#
_cell.length_a   1.000
_cell.length_b   1.000
_cell.length_c   1.000
_cell.angle_alpha   90.00
_cell.angle_beta   90.00
_cell.angle_gamma   90.00
#
_symmetry.space_group_name_H-M   'P 1'
#
loop_
_entity.id
_entity.type
_entity.pdbx_description
1 polymer ?
#
loop_
_entity_poly.entity_id
_entity_poly.type
_entity_poly.pdbx_seq_one_letter_code
_entity_poly.pdbx_strand_id
1 'polypeptide(L)'
;IVGGAAMIFRYFAGMVADRVGTPGRLYIPSQIMAIVGVLAIAVPLYLDGSVWWLVLGAFLFGGAFGIAQNEALLSMFDRLPRERVSEASAIWNIFYDGGTGLGSTLLGALVAGYGYAGAFGAGVAILVVGLLMTVADFVLGRTRVSETNDIRTRLRRMRKV
;
A
#
# COMPACT_ATOMS: atom_id res chain seq x y z
N ILE A 1 -11.51 14.37 1.98
CA ILE A 1 -10.58 13.97 3.07
C ILE A 1 -9.62 12.91 2.54
N VAL A 2 -10.09 11.74 2.11
CA VAL A 2 -9.25 10.62 1.64
C VAL A 2 -8.25 11.05 0.58
N GLY A 3 -8.71 11.68 -0.52
CA GLY A 3 -7.84 12.11 -1.61
C GLY A 3 -6.80 13.16 -1.19
N GLY A 4 -7.20 14.14 -0.38
CA GLY A 4 -6.28 15.15 0.15
C GLY A 4 -5.21 14.55 1.06
N ALA A 5 -5.59 13.66 1.97
CA ALA A 5 -4.66 12.93 2.81
C ALA A 5 -3.69 12.08 1.95
N ALA A 6 -4.21 11.36 0.95
CA ALA A 6 -3.39 10.54 0.06
C ALA A 6 -2.31 11.36 -0.67
N MET A 7 -2.65 12.55 -1.17
CA MET A 7 -1.68 13.43 -1.84
C MET A 7 -0.59 13.90 -0.89
N ILE A 8 -0.97 14.36 0.31
CA ILE A 8 -0.03 14.86 1.32
C ILE A 8 0.93 13.74 1.75
N PHE A 9 0.39 12.61 2.12
CA PHE A 9 1.21 11.49 2.62
C PHE A 9 2.07 10.84 1.53
N ARG A 10 1.59 10.81 0.27
CA ARG A 10 2.40 10.38 -0.88
C ARG A 10 3.63 11.28 -1.07
N TYR A 11 3.46 12.59 -0.94
CA TYR A 11 4.57 13.54 -1.04
C TYR A 11 5.60 13.31 0.07
N PHE A 12 5.16 13.16 1.32
CA PHE A 12 6.07 12.86 2.43
C PHE A 12 6.75 11.50 2.30
N ALA A 13 6.02 10.47 1.83
CA ALA A 13 6.61 9.15 1.58
C ALA A 13 7.71 9.21 0.52
N GLY A 14 7.52 9.98 -0.55
CA GLY A 14 8.55 10.23 -1.56
C GLY A 14 9.81 10.86 -0.95
N MET A 15 9.65 11.92 -0.15
CA MET A 15 10.80 12.55 0.53
C MET A 15 11.54 11.60 1.48
N VAL A 16 10.82 10.71 2.18
CA VAL A 16 11.43 9.70 3.06
C VAL A 16 12.18 8.67 2.22
N ALA A 17 11.59 8.18 1.15
CA ALA A 17 12.21 7.22 0.24
C ALA A 17 13.52 7.77 -0.36
N ASP A 18 13.53 9.04 -0.78
CA ASP A 18 14.72 9.72 -1.31
C ASP A 18 15.85 9.82 -0.27
N ARG A 19 15.50 10.12 0.99
CA ARG A 19 16.49 10.25 2.07
C ARG A 19 17.05 8.90 2.53
N VAL A 20 16.20 7.89 2.56
CA VAL A 20 16.56 6.57 3.10
C VAL A 20 17.21 5.69 2.04
N GLY A 21 16.90 5.92 0.75
CA GLY A 21 17.47 5.20 -0.39
C GLY A 21 17.07 3.72 -0.48
N THR A 22 16.10 3.29 0.31
CA THR A 22 15.59 1.90 0.29
C THR A 22 14.06 1.92 0.21
N PRO A 23 13.45 1.62 -0.94
CA PRO A 23 12.00 1.53 -1.08
C PRO A 23 11.42 0.36 -0.29
N GLY A 24 10.13 0.46 0.04
CA GLY A 24 9.40 -0.61 0.74
C GLY A 24 9.38 -0.48 2.27
N ARG A 25 10.14 0.44 2.87
CA ARG A 25 10.22 0.59 4.33
C ARG A 25 8.92 1.05 4.98
N LEU A 26 8.18 1.93 4.30
CA LEU A 26 6.92 2.47 4.81
C LEU A 26 5.71 1.60 4.45
N TYR A 27 5.91 0.49 3.72
CA TYR A 27 4.81 -0.32 3.23
C TYR A 27 4.05 -1.02 4.38
N ILE A 28 4.75 -1.71 5.28
CA ILE A 28 4.13 -2.34 6.46
C ILE A 28 3.49 -1.28 7.40
N PRO A 29 4.18 -0.20 7.81
CA PRO A 29 3.56 0.87 8.59
C PRO A 29 2.30 1.46 7.94
N SER A 30 2.30 1.65 6.61
CA SER A 30 1.11 2.17 5.91
C SER A 30 -0.06 1.20 5.95
N GLN A 31 0.18 -0.10 5.82
CA GLN A 31 -0.88 -1.11 5.92
C GLN A 31 -1.49 -1.17 7.33
N ILE A 32 -0.66 -1.07 8.38
CA ILE A 32 -1.14 -0.97 9.75
C ILE A 32 -2.00 0.29 9.92
N MET A 33 -1.53 1.43 9.40
CA MET A 33 -2.28 2.69 9.44
C MET A 33 -3.61 2.57 8.66
N ALA A 34 -3.65 1.85 7.53
CA ALA A 34 -4.88 1.58 6.79
C ALA A 34 -5.87 0.76 7.61
N ILE A 35 -5.41 -0.30 8.28
CA ILE A 35 -6.24 -1.15 9.16
C ILE A 35 -6.83 -0.31 10.28
N VAL A 36 -6.01 0.49 10.98
CA VAL A 36 -6.47 1.39 12.04
C VAL A 36 -7.48 2.40 11.50
N GLY A 37 -7.24 2.96 10.32
CA GLY A 37 -8.16 3.90 9.67
C GLY A 37 -9.52 3.27 9.36
N VAL A 38 -9.54 2.06 8.79
CA VAL A 38 -10.80 1.36 8.49
C VAL A 38 -11.51 0.90 9.76
N LEU A 39 -10.78 0.46 10.79
CA LEU A 39 -11.37 0.16 12.11
C LEU A 39 -11.98 1.40 12.75
N ALA A 40 -11.35 2.57 12.65
CA ALA A 40 -11.89 3.83 13.13
C ALA A 40 -13.19 4.23 12.40
N ILE A 41 -13.46 3.69 11.21
CA ILE A 41 -14.75 3.83 10.52
C ILE A 41 -15.71 2.72 10.96
N ALA A 42 -15.30 1.46 10.95
CA ALA A 42 -16.15 0.30 11.18
C ALA A 42 -16.73 0.26 12.61
N VAL A 43 -15.87 0.47 13.62
CA VAL A 43 -16.27 0.35 15.03
C VAL A 43 -17.35 1.36 15.42
N PRO A 44 -17.21 2.68 15.11
CA PRO A 44 -18.26 3.65 15.40
C PRO A 44 -19.58 3.41 14.66
N LEU A 45 -19.51 2.85 13.45
CA LEU A 45 -20.72 2.46 12.71
C LEU A 45 -21.44 1.29 13.36
N TYR A 46 -20.73 0.46 14.13
CA TYR A 46 -21.31 -0.66 14.88
C TYR A 46 -21.87 -0.24 16.23
N LEU A 47 -21.27 0.79 16.86
CA LEU A 47 -21.54 1.21 18.22
C LEU A 47 -22.26 2.56 18.30
N ASP A 48 -22.82 3.05 17.19
CA ASP A 48 -23.47 4.38 17.11
C ASP A 48 -22.55 5.51 17.62
N GLY A 49 -21.26 5.43 17.27
CA GLY A 49 -20.25 6.35 17.73
C GLY A 49 -20.27 7.70 17.00
N SER A 50 -19.41 8.61 17.46
CA SER A 50 -19.31 9.96 16.90
C SER A 50 -18.79 9.95 15.44
N VAL A 51 -19.38 10.83 14.61
CA VAL A 51 -18.97 11.05 13.20
C VAL A 51 -17.50 11.46 13.05
N TRP A 52 -16.89 12.03 14.07
CA TRP A 52 -15.48 12.42 14.03
C TRP A 52 -14.52 11.24 13.87
N TRP A 53 -14.91 10.06 14.32
CA TRP A 53 -14.17 8.83 14.06
C TRP A 53 -14.13 8.47 12.58
N LEU A 54 -15.22 8.73 11.84
CA LEU A 54 -15.27 8.52 10.40
C LEU A 54 -14.31 9.47 9.67
N VAL A 55 -14.25 10.73 10.14
CA VAL A 55 -13.31 11.75 9.61
C VAL A 55 -11.87 11.33 9.84
N LEU A 56 -11.55 10.92 11.07
CA LEU A 56 -10.22 10.44 11.45
C LEU A 56 -9.84 9.18 10.65
N GLY A 57 -10.76 8.21 10.58
CA GLY A 57 -10.55 6.98 9.82
C GLY A 57 -10.32 7.22 8.33
N ALA A 58 -11.11 8.11 7.71
CA ALA A 58 -10.94 8.51 6.32
C ALA A 58 -9.59 9.22 6.08
N PHE A 59 -9.13 10.03 7.02
CA PHE A 59 -7.82 10.68 6.95
C PHE A 59 -6.67 9.67 7.05
N LEU A 60 -6.73 8.77 8.03
CA LEU A 60 -5.72 7.72 8.22
C LEU A 60 -5.68 6.77 7.03
N PHE A 61 -6.84 6.30 6.57
CA PHE A 61 -6.91 5.42 5.40
C PHE A 61 -6.38 6.09 4.14
N GLY A 62 -6.77 7.34 3.89
CA GLY A 62 -6.27 8.11 2.74
C GLY A 62 -4.76 8.29 2.79
N GLY A 63 -4.21 8.66 3.94
CA GLY A 63 -2.77 8.79 4.13
C GLY A 63 -2.03 7.47 3.90
N ALA A 64 -2.52 6.38 4.50
CA ALA A 64 -2.00 5.03 4.31
C ALA A 64 -2.00 4.60 2.83
N PHE A 65 -3.10 4.86 2.14
CA PHE A 65 -3.25 4.59 0.72
C PHE A 65 -2.22 5.34 -0.14
N GLY A 66 -2.01 6.63 0.15
CA GLY A 66 -1.00 7.44 -0.53
C GLY A 66 0.42 6.91 -0.34
N ILE A 67 0.79 6.52 0.88
CA ILE A 67 2.09 5.91 1.19
C ILE A 67 2.23 4.57 0.45
N ALA A 68 1.23 3.69 0.57
CA ALA A 68 1.28 2.35 0.00
C ALA A 68 1.45 2.38 -1.53
N GLN A 69 0.75 3.28 -2.22
CA GLN A 69 0.90 3.46 -3.66
C GLN A 69 2.33 3.86 -4.06
N ASN A 70 2.93 4.81 -3.33
CA ASN A 70 4.30 5.24 -3.58
C ASN A 70 5.31 4.12 -3.35
N GLU A 71 5.22 3.46 -2.19
CA GLU A 71 6.12 2.39 -1.80
C GLU A 71 6.02 1.16 -2.73
N ALA A 72 4.80 0.78 -3.13
CA ALA A 72 4.59 -0.34 -4.04
C ALA A 72 5.26 -0.09 -5.40
N LEU A 73 5.03 1.08 -5.99
CA LEU A 73 5.59 1.45 -7.29
C LEU A 73 7.12 1.53 -7.24
N LEU A 74 7.68 2.20 -6.22
CA LEU A 74 9.12 2.31 -6.03
C LEU A 74 9.77 0.94 -5.81
N SER A 75 9.14 0.05 -5.04
CA SER A 75 9.64 -1.31 -4.79
C SER A 75 9.65 -2.15 -6.07
N MET A 76 8.68 -1.98 -6.96
CA MET A 76 8.66 -2.64 -8.27
C MET A 76 9.79 -2.13 -9.16
N PHE A 77 10.02 -0.82 -9.20
CA PHE A 77 11.11 -0.22 -10.00
C PHE A 77 12.50 -0.62 -9.48
N ASP A 78 12.66 -0.77 -8.16
CA ASP A 78 13.93 -1.20 -7.58
C ASP A 78 14.28 -2.66 -7.92
N ARG A 79 13.26 -3.51 -8.08
CA ARG A 79 13.44 -4.95 -8.39
C ARG A 79 13.66 -5.25 -9.87
N LEU A 80 13.43 -4.29 -10.77
CA LEU A 80 13.46 -4.51 -12.21
C LEU A 80 14.59 -3.72 -12.90
N PRO A 81 15.13 -4.23 -14.03
CA PRO A 81 16.03 -3.46 -14.90
C PRO A 81 15.31 -2.21 -15.42
N ARG A 82 16.08 -1.15 -15.67
CA ARG A 82 15.53 0.13 -16.17
C ARG A 82 14.77 -0.01 -17.48
N GLU A 83 15.16 -0.96 -18.32
CA GLU A 83 14.53 -1.26 -19.61
C GLU A 83 13.11 -1.83 -19.44
N ARG A 84 12.76 -2.35 -18.25
CA ARG A 84 11.46 -2.96 -17.93
C ARG A 84 10.55 -2.11 -17.05
N VAL A 85 10.90 -0.84 -16.84
CA VAL A 85 10.08 0.08 -16.02
C VAL A 85 8.67 0.26 -16.61
N SER A 86 8.53 0.27 -17.94
CA SER A 86 7.22 0.35 -18.60
C SER A 86 6.35 -0.88 -18.33
N GLU A 87 6.96 -2.08 -18.32
CA GLU A 87 6.26 -3.33 -17.98
C GLU A 87 5.80 -3.31 -16.51
N ALA A 88 6.66 -2.85 -15.60
CA ALA A 88 6.32 -2.69 -14.19
C ALA A 88 5.13 -1.74 -13.99
N SER A 89 5.14 -0.60 -14.69
CA SER A 89 4.05 0.37 -14.62
C SER A 89 2.74 -0.21 -15.17
N ALA A 90 2.80 -0.97 -16.26
CA ALA A 90 1.61 -1.63 -16.82
C ALA A 90 1.03 -2.67 -15.86
N ILE A 91 1.87 -3.52 -15.26
CA ILE A 91 1.47 -4.53 -14.29
C ILE A 91 0.86 -3.85 -13.04
N TRP A 92 1.52 -2.78 -12.55
CA TRP A 92 1.01 -2.02 -11.42
C TRP A 92 -0.39 -1.46 -11.69
N ASN A 93 -0.62 -0.85 -12.87
CA ASN A 93 -1.93 -0.32 -13.24
C ASN A 93 -2.99 -1.43 -13.32
N ILE A 94 -2.68 -2.59 -13.91
CA ILE A 94 -3.61 -3.72 -13.99
C ILE A 94 -4.05 -4.16 -12.59
N PHE A 95 -3.11 -4.33 -11.65
CA PHE A 95 -3.44 -4.72 -10.28
C PHE A 95 -4.15 -3.61 -9.51
N TYR A 96 -3.80 -2.36 -9.74
CA TYR A 96 -4.44 -1.21 -9.11
C TYR A 96 -5.89 -1.07 -9.57
N ASP A 97 -6.13 -1.04 -10.87
CA ASP A 97 -7.47 -0.87 -11.46
C ASP A 97 -8.33 -2.11 -11.19
N GLY A 98 -7.75 -3.30 -11.36
CA GLY A 98 -8.42 -4.57 -11.06
C GLY A 98 -8.79 -4.68 -9.58
N GLY A 99 -7.87 -4.33 -8.68
CA GLY A 99 -8.13 -4.29 -7.23
C GLY A 99 -9.20 -3.28 -6.84
N THR A 100 -9.19 -2.10 -7.45
CA THR A 100 -10.20 -1.06 -7.22
C THR A 100 -11.58 -1.50 -7.73
N GLY A 101 -11.64 -2.06 -8.94
CA GLY A 101 -12.89 -2.56 -9.54
C GLY A 101 -13.48 -3.72 -8.76
N LEU A 102 -12.69 -4.76 -8.49
CA LEU A 102 -13.14 -5.93 -7.72
C LEU A 102 -13.50 -5.54 -6.28
N GLY A 103 -12.66 -4.72 -5.63
CA GLY A 103 -12.89 -4.27 -4.26
C GLY A 103 -14.19 -3.49 -4.11
N SER A 104 -14.44 -2.52 -4.99
CA SER A 104 -15.68 -1.72 -4.96
C SER A 104 -16.91 -2.58 -5.21
N THR A 105 -16.85 -3.54 -6.14
CA THR A 105 -17.96 -4.45 -6.45
C THR A 105 -18.24 -5.39 -5.26
N LEU A 106 -17.22 -6.04 -4.71
CA LEU A 106 -17.37 -6.97 -3.59
C LEU A 106 -17.86 -6.27 -2.32
N LEU A 107 -17.24 -5.14 -1.96
CA LEU A 107 -17.64 -4.38 -0.77
C LEU A 107 -19.03 -3.76 -0.96
N GLY A 108 -19.35 -3.26 -2.17
CA GLY A 108 -20.68 -2.76 -2.49
C GLY A 108 -21.75 -3.82 -2.35
N ALA A 109 -21.52 -5.06 -2.80
CA ALA A 109 -22.44 -6.17 -2.61
C ALA A 109 -22.63 -6.53 -1.12
N LEU A 110 -21.57 -6.44 -0.32
CA LEU A 110 -21.67 -6.67 1.14
C LEU A 110 -22.48 -5.60 1.86
N VAL A 111 -22.47 -4.34 1.38
CA VAL A 111 -23.32 -3.27 1.94
C VAL A 111 -24.79 -3.64 1.86
N ALA A 112 -25.24 -4.25 0.75
CA ALA A 112 -26.64 -4.65 0.56
C ALA A 112 -27.12 -5.70 1.57
N GLY A 113 -26.23 -6.63 1.98
CA GLY A 113 -26.59 -7.72 2.90
C GLY A 113 -26.24 -7.44 4.38
N TYR A 114 -25.14 -6.74 4.62
CA TYR A 114 -24.56 -6.57 5.97
C TYR A 114 -24.39 -5.11 6.39
N GLY A 115 -24.87 -4.16 5.58
CA GLY A 115 -24.71 -2.74 5.82
C GLY A 115 -23.25 -2.25 5.70
N TYR A 116 -23.05 -0.95 5.95
CA TYR A 116 -21.73 -0.34 5.86
C TYR A 116 -20.75 -0.90 6.89
N ALA A 117 -21.20 -1.15 8.12
CA ALA A 117 -20.34 -1.72 9.16
C ALA A 117 -19.78 -3.09 8.76
N GLY A 118 -20.60 -3.96 8.19
CA GLY A 118 -20.18 -5.27 7.68
C GLY A 118 -19.21 -5.16 6.50
N ALA A 119 -19.47 -4.25 5.56
CA ALA A 119 -18.58 -4.03 4.42
C ALA A 119 -17.21 -3.50 4.87
N PHE A 120 -17.15 -2.53 5.79
CA PHE A 120 -15.88 -2.05 6.34
C PHE A 120 -15.17 -3.11 7.18
N GLY A 121 -15.92 -3.95 7.93
CA GLY A 121 -15.35 -5.11 8.62
C GLY A 121 -14.69 -6.11 7.68
N ALA A 122 -15.33 -6.43 6.54
CA ALA A 122 -14.72 -7.24 5.48
C ALA A 122 -13.48 -6.56 4.87
N GLY A 123 -13.51 -5.24 4.69
CA GLY A 123 -12.35 -4.46 4.27
C GLY A 123 -11.17 -4.60 5.22
N VAL A 124 -11.40 -4.58 6.54
CA VAL A 124 -10.35 -4.86 7.55
C VAL A 124 -9.76 -6.25 7.36
N ALA A 125 -10.60 -7.28 7.16
CA ALA A 125 -10.12 -8.65 6.96
C ALA A 125 -9.23 -8.75 5.70
N ILE A 126 -9.61 -8.12 4.61
CA ILE A 126 -8.81 -8.06 3.37
C ILE A 126 -7.46 -7.36 3.62
N LEU A 127 -7.46 -6.23 4.34
CA LEU A 127 -6.23 -5.51 4.68
C LEU A 127 -5.30 -6.34 5.57
N VAL A 128 -5.85 -7.10 6.53
CA VAL A 128 -5.06 -8.00 7.37
C VAL A 128 -4.42 -9.11 6.53
N VAL A 129 -5.16 -9.72 5.62
CA VAL A 129 -4.59 -10.72 4.69
C VAL A 129 -3.48 -10.09 3.84
N GLY A 130 -3.70 -8.88 3.31
CA GLY A 130 -2.67 -8.14 2.57
C GLY A 130 -1.42 -7.86 3.41
N LEU A 131 -1.59 -7.47 4.68
CA LEU A 131 -0.47 -7.28 5.61
C LEU A 131 0.31 -8.57 5.84
N LEU A 132 -0.38 -9.69 6.08
CA LEU A 132 0.26 -10.99 6.27
C LEU A 132 1.06 -11.42 5.03
N MET A 133 0.52 -11.20 3.83
CA MET A 133 1.23 -11.46 2.57
C MET A 133 2.48 -10.58 2.44
N THR A 134 2.38 -9.31 2.79
CA THR A 134 3.53 -8.37 2.77
C THR A 134 4.61 -8.78 3.76
N VAL A 135 4.22 -9.16 4.98
CA VAL A 135 5.17 -9.65 6.00
C VAL A 135 5.83 -10.94 5.53
N ALA A 136 5.06 -11.85 4.94
CA ALA A 136 5.61 -13.08 4.37
C ALA A 136 6.62 -12.80 3.25
N ASP A 137 6.31 -11.89 2.30
CA ASP A 137 7.28 -11.48 1.25
C ASP A 137 8.53 -10.83 1.86
N PHE A 138 8.37 -10.00 2.88
CA PHE A 138 9.49 -9.37 3.57
C PHE A 138 10.41 -10.39 4.27
N VAL A 139 9.84 -11.38 4.93
CA VAL A 139 10.60 -12.44 5.63
C VAL A 139 11.28 -13.37 4.62
N LEU A 140 10.54 -13.85 3.62
CA LEU A 140 11.05 -14.75 2.58
C LEU A 140 12.01 -14.03 1.62
N GLY A 141 11.79 -12.73 1.38
CA GLY A 141 12.60 -11.91 0.49
C GLY A 141 13.95 -11.49 1.06
N ARG A 142 14.19 -11.66 2.37
CA ARG A 142 15.47 -11.29 3.03
C ARG A 142 16.70 -11.96 2.43
N THR A 143 16.52 -13.12 1.83
CA THR A 143 17.60 -13.91 1.20
C THR A 143 17.74 -13.61 -0.29
N ARG A 144 16.85 -12.83 -0.89
CA ARG A 144 16.91 -12.46 -2.31
C ARG A 144 17.85 -11.29 -2.50
N VAL A 145 19.03 -11.55 -3.07
CA VAL A 145 19.94 -10.50 -3.52
C VAL A 145 19.38 -9.92 -4.81
N SER A 146 19.07 -8.62 -4.81
CA SER A 146 18.72 -7.89 -6.04
C SER A 146 19.98 -7.78 -6.91
N GLU A 147 20.17 -8.73 -7.83
CA GLU A 147 21.36 -8.75 -8.73
C GLU A 147 21.42 -7.52 -9.64
N THR A 148 20.32 -6.83 -9.86
CA THR A 148 20.20 -5.80 -10.89
C THR A 148 20.55 -4.40 -10.39
N ASN A 149 20.26 -4.07 -9.12
CA ASN A 149 20.43 -2.72 -8.57
C ASN A 149 21.42 -2.62 -7.41
N ASP A 150 22.08 -3.70 -7.01
CA ASP A 150 23.12 -3.66 -5.98
C ASP A 150 24.31 -2.82 -6.46
N ILE A 151 24.69 -1.82 -5.66
CA ILE A 151 25.84 -0.93 -5.89
C ILE A 151 27.13 -1.76 -6.14
N ARG A 152 27.29 -2.88 -5.44
CA ARG A 152 28.45 -3.78 -5.62
C ARG A 152 28.47 -4.42 -7.00
N THR A 153 27.33 -4.82 -7.52
CA THR A 153 27.20 -5.40 -8.87
C THR A 153 27.43 -4.33 -9.94
N ARG A 154 26.97 -3.09 -9.74
CA ARG A 154 27.27 -1.95 -10.62
C ARG A 154 28.74 -1.63 -10.64
N LEU A 155 29.41 -1.54 -9.50
CA LEU A 155 30.84 -1.27 -9.39
C LEU A 155 31.68 -2.38 -10.03
N ARG A 156 31.28 -3.66 -9.92
CA ARG A 156 31.93 -4.78 -10.61
C ARG A 156 31.81 -4.70 -12.14
N ARG A 157 30.66 -4.25 -12.66
CA ARG A 157 30.47 -4.08 -14.11
C ARG A 157 31.32 -2.93 -14.65
N MET A 158 31.41 -1.80 -13.94
CA MET A 158 32.26 -0.67 -14.35
C MET A 158 33.77 -0.98 -14.30
N ARG A 159 34.20 -1.92 -13.47
CA ARG A 159 35.60 -2.34 -13.34
C ARG A 159 36.03 -3.36 -14.38
N LYS A 160 35.11 -3.87 -15.23
CA LYS A 160 35.37 -4.81 -16.31
C LYS A 160 35.40 -4.16 -17.71
N VAL A 161 35.16 -2.85 -17.78
CA VAL A 161 35.33 -1.99 -18.94
C VAL A 161 36.62 -1.19 -18.75
#